data_d918f27034ddb6a3b556f2c40bfeabd6
#
_entry.id   d918f27034ddb6a3b556f2c40bfeabd6
#
_cell.length_a   1.000
_cell.length_b   1.000
_cell.length_c   1.000
_cell.angle_alpha   90.00
_cell.angle_beta   90.00
_cell.angle_gamma   90.00
#
_symmetry.space_group_name_H-M   'P 1'
#
loop_
_entity.id
_entity.type
_entity.pdbx_description
1 polymer ?
#
loop_
_entity_poly.entity_id
_entity_poly.type
_entity_poly.pdbx_seq_one_letter_code
_entity_poly.pdbx_strand_id
1 'polypeptide(L)'
;MRISIENVTKILNANRVGTNPSEIDWILTDSRSLCFAEETLFFALKSKRNDGHKYIPELYDRGVRNFVVSDLPEDLANFSDANFLQLANPLKGLQRLAEKYRAQFDVPVVGITGSNGKTVVKEWLYQLLSPERIITRSPRSYNSQIGVPLSVWLMTERTELGIFEAGISEMGEMEALQSIIRPSIGILTNIG
;
A
#
# COMPACT_ATOMS: atom_id res chain seq x y z
N MET A 1 1.19 -11.28 -7.02
CA MET A 1 2.65 -11.66 -6.96
C MET A 1 3.04 -11.70 -5.49
N ARG A 2 3.43 -12.87 -5.02
CA ARG A 2 3.75 -13.08 -3.60
C ARG A 2 5.17 -12.63 -3.29
N ILE A 3 5.38 -12.07 -2.11
CA ILE A 3 6.70 -11.65 -1.63
C ILE A 3 6.94 -12.26 -0.24
N SER A 4 8.10 -12.89 -0.03
CA SER A 4 8.42 -13.47 1.27
C SER A 4 8.58 -12.40 2.36
N ILE A 5 8.23 -12.75 3.58
CA ILE A 5 8.37 -11.84 4.74
C ILE A 5 9.84 -11.42 4.97
N GLU A 6 10.79 -12.27 4.59
CA GLU A 6 12.24 -11.96 4.62
C GLU A 6 12.57 -10.81 3.67
N ASN A 7 12.02 -10.85 2.44
CA ASN A 7 12.23 -9.80 1.46
C ASN A 7 11.53 -8.50 1.88
N VAL A 8 10.31 -8.60 2.42
CA VAL A 8 9.62 -7.44 3.01
C VAL A 8 10.48 -6.82 4.12
N THR A 9 11.00 -7.63 5.04
CA THR A 9 11.87 -7.17 6.14
C THR A 9 13.09 -6.40 5.62
N LYS A 10 13.75 -6.92 4.58
CA LYS A 10 14.90 -6.26 3.93
C LYS A 10 14.49 -4.93 3.26
N ILE A 11 13.40 -4.93 2.50
CA ILE A 11 12.87 -3.72 1.83
C ILE A 11 12.57 -2.64 2.86
N LEU A 12 11.92 -3.01 3.95
CA LEU A 12 11.55 -2.08 5.02
C LEU A 12 12.74 -1.65 5.88
N ASN A 13 13.83 -2.41 5.87
CA ASN A 13 14.93 -2.30 6.83
C ASN A 13 14.41 -2.33 8.27
N ALA A 14 13.49 -3.28 8.54
CA ALA A 14 12.79 -3.40 9.79
C ALA A 14 13.53 -4.31 10.77
N ASN A 15 13.39 -4.05 12.07
CA ASN A 15 13.74 -5.02 13.08
C ASN A 15 12.61 -6.07 13.17
N ARG A 16 12.92 -7.32 12.79
CA ARG A 16 11.94 -8.40 12.81
C ARG A 16 12.00 -9.16 14.13
N VAL A 17 10.86 -9.30 14.78
CA VAL A 17 10.60 -10.20 15.90
C VAL A 17 9.66 -11.29 15.40
N GLY A 18 10.03 -12.55 15.62
CA GLY A 18 9.36 -13.71 15.04
C GLY A 18 10.13 -14.32 13.87
N THR A 19 9.99 -15.62 13.68
CA THR A 19 10.75 -16.41 12.68
C THR A 19 9.83 -17.19 11.74
N ASN A 20 8.53 -16.99 11.84
CA ASN A 20 7.55 -17.75 11.05
C ASN A 20 7.70 -17.42 9.55
N PRO A 21 7.95 -18.39 8.66
CA PRO A 21 8.00 -18.13 7.22
C PRO A 21 6.60 -17.79 6.70
N SER A 22 6.51 -16.75 5.90
CA SER A 22 5.24 -16.29 5.35
C SER A 22 5.43 -15.68 3.97
N GLU A 23 4.43 -15.87 3.11
CA GLU A 23 4.32 -15.22 1.81
C GLU A 23 3.22 -14.15 1.89
N ILE A 24 3.54 -12.94 1.49
CA ILE A 24 2.65 -11.79 1.52
C ILE A 24 2.08 -11.53 0.14
N ASP A 25 0.76 -11.50 0.05
CA ASP A 25 0.02 -11.14 -1.17
C ASP A 25 -0.88 -9.92 -0.94
N TRP A 26 -1.30 -9.69 0.30
CA TRP A 26 -2.22 -8.63 0.67
C TRP A 26 -1.62 -7.64 1.67
N ILE A 27 -1.86 -6.34 1.40
CA ILE A 27 -1.55 -5.26 2.33
C ILE A 27 -2.84 -4.78 2.99
N LEU A 28 -2.84 -4.70 4.31
CA LEU A 28 -3.98 -4.27 5.10
C LEU A 28 -3.62 -3.07 5.99
N THR A 29 -4.48 -2.05 5.99
CA THR A 29 -4.37 -0.87 6.85
C THR A 29 -5.66 -0.60 7.65
N ASP A 30 -6.74 -1.34 7.34
CA ASP A 30 -8.05 -1.25 7.99
C ASP A 30 -8.56 -2.66 8.32
N SER A 31 -8.66 -3.01 9.61
CA SER A 31 -9.05 -4.35 10.08
C SER A 31 -10.40 -4.85 9.53
N ARG A 32 -11.30 -3.93 9.17
CA ARG A 32 -12.61 -4.23 8.60
C ARG A 32 -12.55 -4.81 7.19
N SER A 33 -11.45 -4.58 6.47
CA SER A 33 -11.24 -5.00 5.08
C SER A 33 -10.47 -6.31 4.96
N LEU A 34 -10.28 -7.06 6.05
CA LEU A 34 -9.57 -8.34 6.04
C LEU A 34 -10.33 -9.40 5.24
N CYS A 35 -9.68 -9.93 4.19
CA CYS A 35 -10.21 -11.02 3.34
C CYS A 35 -9.39 -12.31 3.46
N PHE A 36 -8.06 -12.23 3.42
CA PHE A 36 -7.14 -13.37 3.39
C PHE A 36 -6.11 -13.21 4.51
N ALA A 37 -6.37 -13.82 5.67
CA ALA A 37 -5.60 -13.57 6.88
C ALA A 37 -4.13 -14.03 6.77
N GLU A 38 -3.89 -15.24 6.29
CA GLU A 38 -2.56 -15.88 6.30
C GLU A 38 -1.55 -15.14 5.39
N GLU A 39 -2.02 -14.58 4.27
CA GLU A 39 -1.19 -13.90 3.27
C GLU A 39 -1.17 -12.37 3.49
N THR A 40 -1.75 -11.90 4.59
CA THR A 40 -1.88 -10.46 4.88
C THR A 40 -0.71 -9.94 5.70
N LEU A 41 -0.18 -8.79 5.27
CA LEU A 41 0.70 -7.93 6.06
C LEU A 41 -0.12 -6.71 6.53
N PHE A 42 -0.37 -6.62 7.82
CA PHE A 42 -1.07 -5.49 8.42
C PHE A 42 -0.12 -4.38 8.83
N PHE A 43 -0.38 -3.16 8.38
CA PHE A 43 0.33 -1.95 8.80
C PHE A 43 -0.45 -1.25 9.93
N ALA A 44 0.07 -1.26 11.15
CA ALA A 44 -0.49 -0.58 12.30
C ALA A 44 -0.18 0.92 12.23
N LEU A 45 -0.94 1.65 11.41
CA LEU A 45 -0.75 3.08 11.20
C LEU A 45 -1.30 3.89 12.38
N LYS A 46 -0.54 4.92 12.79
CA LYS A 46 -0.97 5.91 13.78
C LYS A 46 -1.41 7.21 13.10
N SER A 47 -2.50 7.77 13.57
CA SER A 47 -3.00 9.09 13.20
C SER A 47 -3.44 9.86 14.44
N LYS A 48 -3.79 11.14 14.29
CA LYS A 48 -4.33 11.95 15.40
C LYS A 48 -5.61 11.38 16.04
N ARG A 49 -6.37 10.56 15.30
CA ARG A 49 -7.68 10.05 15.72
C ARG A 49 -7.71 8.55 15.97
N ASN A 50 -6.72 7.81 15.50
CA ASN A 50 -6.73 6.36 15.55
C ASN A 50 -5.32 5.79 15.63
N ASP A 51 -5.16 4.73 16.45
CA ASP A 51 -3.94 3.93 16.52
C ASP A 51 -4.24 2.51 16.05
N GLY A 52 -3.60 2.10 14.96
CA GLY A 52 -3.76 0.78 14.36
C GLY A 52 -3.31 -0.37 15.26
N HIS A 53 -2.40 -0.12 16.20
CA HIS A 53 -1.88 -1.16 17.10
C HIS A 53 -2.97 -1.83 17.93
N LYS A 54 -4.03 -1.10 18.28
CA LYS A 54 -5.16 -1.64 19.06
C LYS A 54 -5.92 -2.77 18.35
N TYR A 55 -5.76 -2.91 17.03
CA TYR A 55 -6.43 -3.96 16.25
C TYR A 55 -5.59 -5.24 16.12
N ILE A 56 -4.35 -5.25 16.61
CA ILE A 56 -3.43 -6.40 16.49
C ILE A 56 -4.03 -7.65 17.15
N PRO A 57 -4.56 -7.61 18.41
CA PRO A 57 -5.13 -8.82 19.01
C PRO A 57 -6.30 -9.39 18.21
N GLU A 58 -7.26 -8.55 17.80
CA GLU A 58 -8.41 -8.96 16.98
C GLU A 58 -7.95 -9.59 15.65
N LEU A 59 -6.98 -8.97 14.97
CA LEU A 59 -6.48 -9.47 13.68
C LEU A 59 -5.70 -10.78 13.85
N TYR A 60 -4.96 -10.92 14.94
CA TYR A 60 -4.26 -12.16 15.27
C TYR A 60 -5.24 -13.32 15.52
N ASP A 61 -6.32 -13.07 16.27
CA ASP A 61 -7.40 -14.04 16.49
C ASP A 61 -8.10 -14.44 15.19
N ARG A 62 -8.16 -13.52 14.22
CA ARG A 62 -8.69 -13.77 12.87
C ARG A 62 -7.67 -14.41 11.90
N GLY A 63 -6.48 -14.78 12.39
CA GLY A 63 -5.48 -15.53 11.61
C GLY A 63 -4.40 -14.69 10.95
N VAL A 64 -4.36 -13.37 11.11
CA VAL A 64 -3.23 -12.57 10.61
C VAL A 64 -1.98 -12.87 11.44
N ARG A 65 -0.85 -13.03 10.76
CA ARG A 65 0.43 -13.39 11.40
C ARG A 65 1.57 -12.42 11.09
N ASN A 66 1.34 -11.42 10.26
CA ASN A 66 2.39 -10.49 9.86
C ASN A 66 1.95 -9.05 10.11
N PHE A 67 2.70 -8.32 10.92
CA PHE A 67 2.37 -6.98 11.40
C PHE A 67 3.56 -6.03 11.21
N VAL A 68 3.31 -4.86 10.65
CA VAL A 68 4.26 -3.73 10.63
C VAL A 68 3.84 -2.76 11.71
N VAL A 69 4.73 -2.47 12.66
CA VAL A 69 4.44 -1.73 13.89
C VAL A 69 5.48 -0.65 14.17
N SER A 70 5.09 0.41 14.87
CA SER A 70 6.05 1.34 15.50
C SER A 70 6.48 0.84 16.87
N ASP A 71 5.55 0.25 17.62
CA ASP A 71 5.78 -0.26 18.95
C ASP A 71 5.37 -1.73 19.01
N LEU A 72 6.21 -2.55 19.63
CA LEU A 72 5.90 -3.96 19.85
C LEU A 72 4.79 -4.08 20.90
N PRO A 73 3.91 -5.10 20.81
CA PRO A 73 2.99 -5.43 21.90
C PRO A 73 3.75 -5.69 23.21
N GLU A 74 3.19 -5.26 24.34
CA GLU A 74 3.78 -5.50 25.66
C GLU A 74 3.91 -6.99 25.96
N ASP A 75 2.96 -7.79 25.51
CA ASP A 75 2.82 -9.22 25.79
C ASP A 75 3.07 -10.08 24.52
N LEU A 76 4.31 -10.06 24.04
CA LEU A 76 4.72 -10.81 22.83
C LEU A 76 4.47 -12.33 22.94
N ALA A 77 4.43 -12.87 24.15
CA ALA A 77 4.16 -14.29 24.38
C ALA A 77 2.77 -14.72 23.85
N ASN A 78 1.81 -13.81 23.82
CA ASN A 78 0.45 -14.06 23.29
C ASN A 78 0.42 -14.15 21.77
N PHE A 79 1.53 -13.84 21.06
CA PHE A 79 1.63 -13.77 19.60
C PHE A 79 2.76 -14.67 19.10
N SER A 80 2.89 -15.88 19.65
CA SER A 80 4.06 -16.77 19.50
C SER A 80 4.39 -17.18 18.08
N ASP A 81 3.40 -17.18 17.16
CA ASP A 81 3.54 -17.51 15.73
C ASP A 81 3.41 -16.30 14.81
N ALA A 82 3.47 -15.09 15.37
CA ALA A 82 3.43 -13.86 14.57
C ALA A 82 4.83 -13.32 14.23
N ASN A 83 4.90 -12.57 13.14
CA ASN A 83 6.02 -11.73 12.78
C ASN A 83 5.66 -10.26 13.02
N PHE A 84 6.48 -9.56 13.77
CA PHE A 84 6.42 -8.12 13.95
C PHE A 84 7.60 -7.47 13.25
N LEU A 85 7.35 -6.62 12.29
CA LEU A 85 8.33 -5.80 11.59
C LEU A 85 8.30 -4.41 12.20
N GLN A 86 9.23 -4.15 13.13
CA GLN A 86 9.26 -2.86 13.84
C GLN A 86 10.06 -1.82 13.07
N LEU A 87 9.47 -0.65 12.88
CA LEU A 87 10.11 0.54 12.30
C LEU A 87 9.53 1.83 12.90
N ALA A 88 10.34 2.88 12.94
CA ALA A 88 9.94 4.16 13.52
C ALA A 88 8.69 4.78 12.86
N ASN A 89 8.46 4.50 11.58
CA ASN A 89 7.32 5.07 10.83
C ASN A 89 6.71 4.03 9.87
N PRO A 90 5.65 3.31 10.29
CA PRO A 90 4.96 2.34 9.44
C PRO A 90 4.40 2.93 8.13
N LEU A 91 3.97 4.20 8.10
CA LEU A 91 3.49 4.84 6.87
C LEU A 91 4.62 4.98 5.84
N LYS A 92 5.80 5.43 6.25
CA LYS A 92 6.98 5.47 5.39
C LYS A 92 7.40 4.07 4.94
N GLY A 93 7.23 3.07 5.81
CA GLY A 93 7.40 1.66 5.45
C GLY A 93 6.47 1.23 4.33
N LEU A 94 5.18 1.51 4.44
CA LEU A 94 4.17 1.22 3.42
C LEU A 94 4.53 1.88 2.06
N GLN A 95 4.91 3.15 2.08
CA GLN A 95 5.33 3.91 0.91
C GLN A 95 6.56 3.28 0.24
N ARG A 96 7.59 2.96 1.04
CA ARG A 96 8.81 2.31 0.54
C ARG A 96 8.55 0.92 -0.05
N LEU A 97 7.69 0.14 0.59
CA LEU A 97 7.31 -1.18 0.07
C LEU A 97 6.62 -1.05 -1.30
N ALA A 98 5.65 -0.14 -1.41
CA ALA A 98 4.93 0.12 -2.66
C ALA A 98 5.85 0.67 -3.76
N GLU A 99 6.79 1.57 -3.43
CA GLU A 99 7.81 2.08 -4.37
C GLU A 99 8.67 0.93 -4.94
N LYS A 100 9.17 0.04 -4.07
CA LYS A 100 9.98 -1.11 -4.49
C LYS A 100 9.16 -2.13 -5.28
N TYR A 101 7.90 -2.32 -4.91
CA TYR A 101 6.98 -3.17 -5.66
C TYR A 101 6.71 -2.60 -7.07
N ARG A 102 6.38 -1.29 -7.17
CA ARG A 102 6.17 -0.59 -8.45
C ARG A 102 7.38 -0.68 -9.39
N ALA A 103 8.58 -0.64 -8.84
CA ALA A 103 9.81 -0.68 -9.62
C ALA A 103 10.04 -2.00 -10.38
N GLN A 104 9.27 -3.06 -10.07
CA GLN A 104 9.35 -4.35 -10.75
C GLN A 104 8.58 -4.37 -12.09
N PHE A 105 7.75 -3.36 -12.36
CA PHE A 105 6.89 -3.30 -13.55
C PHE A 105 7.41 -2.24 -14.53
N ASP A 106 7.85 -2.69 -15.71
CA ASP A 106 8.25 -1.82 -16.82
C ASP A 106 7.07 -1.60 -17.77
N VAL A 107 6.04 -0.94 -17.28
CA VAL A 107 4.82 -0.61 -18.02
C VAL A 107 4.53 0.89 -17.95
N PRO A 108 3.87 1.48 -18.95
CA PRO A 108 3.45 2.87 -18.89
C PRO A 108 2.49 3.10 -17.72
N VAL A 109 2.64 4.25 -17.08
CA VAL A 109 1.79 4.66 -15.97
C VAL A 109 1.35 6.10 -16.14
N VAL A 110 0.05 6.32 -16.06
CA VAL A 110 -0.57 7.63 -16.04
C VAL A 110 -0.79 8.04 -14.58
N GLY A 111 -0.17 9.15 -14.18
CA GLY A 111 -0.43 9.82 -12.90
C GLY A 111 -1.38 10.99 -13.10
N ILE A 112 -2.48 11.04 -12.36
CA ILE A 112 -3.51 12.09 -12.48
C ILE A 112 -3.55 12.91 -11.20
N THR A 113 -3.36 14.21 -11.31
CA THR A 113 -3.45 15.14 -10.19
C THR A 113 -4.31 16.37 -10.54
N GLY A 114 -4.53 17.24 -9.56
CA GLY A 114 -5.33 18.46 -9.68
C GLY A 114 -6.35 18.61 -8.55
N SER A 115 -6.98 19.76 -8.44
CA SER A 115 -7.94 20.06 -7.38
C SER A 115 -9.24 19.25 -7.53
N ASN A 116 -9.79 19.20 -8.74
CA ASN A 116 -11.04 18.49 -9.05
C ASN A 116 -10.91 17.62 -10.32
N GLY A 117 -11.83 16.68 -10.51
CA GLY A 117 -11.95 15.89 -11.74
C GLY A 117 -11.02 14.68 -11.87
N LYS A 118 -10.05 14.46 -10.97
CA LYS A 118 -9.12 13.32 -11.02
C LYS A 118 -9.82 11.98 -11.23
N THR A 119 -10.79 11.66 -10.40
CA THR A 119 -11.53 10.38 -10.45
C THR A 119 -12.34 10.27 -11.74
N VAL A 120 -12.95 11.37 -12.23
CA VAL A 120 -13.70 11.36 -13.49
C VAL A 120 -12.77 11.04 -14.65
N VAL A 121 -11.65 11.74 -14.76
CA VAL A 121 -10.64 11.51 -15.82
C VAL A 121 -10.09 10.09 -15.76
N LYS A 122 -9.79 9.58 -14.57
CA LYS A 122 -9.35 8.18 -14.38
C LYS A 122 -10.37 7.18 -14.90
N GLU A 123 -11.67 7.36 -14.53
CA GLU A 123 -12.72 6.44 -14.95
C GLU A 123 -12.97 6.50 -16.47
N TRP A 124 -12.90 7.68 -17.07
CA TRP A 124 -13.03 7.82 -18.52
C TRP A 124 -11.86 7.18 -19.26
N LEU A 125 -10.63 7.40 -18.82
CA LEU A 125 -9.46 6.72 -19.41
C LEU A 125 -9.58 5.21 -19.29
N TYR A 126 -10.02 4.71 -18.13
CA TYR A 126 -10.24 3.28 -17.94
C TYR A 126 -11.29 2.74 -18.92
N GLN A 127 -12.45 3.39 -19.04
CA GLN A 127 -13.52 2.97 -19.97
C GLN A 127 -13.06 2.96 -21.43
N LEU A 128 -12.28 3.95 -21.84
CA LEU A 128 -11.78 4.07 -23.20
C LEU A 128 -10.71 3.03 -23.55
N LEU A 129 -9.84 2.71 -22.61
CA LEU A 129 -8.65 1.90 -22.87
C LEU A 129 -8.77 0.43 -22.44
N SER A 130 -9.69 0.11 -21.53
CA SER A 130 -9.86 -1.27 -21.00
C SER A 130 -10.31 -2.31 -22.04
N PRO A 131 -10.97 -1.98 -23.18
CA PRO A 131 -11.22 -2.95 -24.22
C PRO A 131 -9.94 -3.50 -24.89
N GLU A 132 -8.84 -2.74 -24.85
CA GLU A 132 -7.59 -3.08 -25.55
C GLU A 132 -6.42 -3.37 -24.60
N ARG A 133 -6.55 -3.05 -23.29
CA ARG A 133 -5.45 -3.10 -22.32
C ARG A 133 -5.88 -3.69 -20.99
N ILE A 134 -5.02 -4.47 -20.36
CA ILE A 134 -5.18 -4.89 -18.97
C ILE A 134 -4.69 -3.76 -18.07
N ILE A 135 -5.64 -3.07 -17.42
CA ILE A 135 -5.37 -1.84 -16.67
C ILE A 135 -5.47 -2.08 -15.16
N THR A 136 -4.44 -1.69 -14.42
CA THR A 136 -4.51 -1.51 -12.98
C THR A 136 -4.71 -0.02 -12.66
N ARG A 137 -5.74 0.31 -11.88
CA ARG A 137 -6.05 1.69 -11.51
C ARG A 137 -6.37 1.87 -10.04
N SER A 138 -6.27 3.10 -9.55
CA SER A 138 -6.70 3.44 -8.19
C SER A 138 -8.17 3.05 -7.97
N PRO A 139 -8.47 2.20 -6.96
CA PRO A 139 -9.85 1.92 -6.57
C PRO A 139 -10.51 3.20 -6.03
N ARG A 140 -11.73 3.50 -6.46
CA ARG A 140 -12.46 4.69 -5.99
C ARG A 140 -11.57 5.94 -6.09
N SER A 141 -11.45 6.71 -4.99
CA SER A 141 -10.59 7.91 -4.87
C SER A 141 -9.38 7.63 -3.98
N TYR A 142 -8.70 6.48 -4.17
CA TYR A 142 -7.48 6.13 -3.43
C TYR A 142 -6.30 6.96 -3.96
N ASN A 143 -6.21 8.21 -3.51
CA ASN A 143 -5.25 9.21 -3.98
C ASN A 143 -4.35 9.79 -2.87
N SER A 144 -4.50 9.29 -1.62
CA SER A 144 -3.76 9.77 -0.45
C SER A 144 -2.43 9.02 -0.24
N GLN A 145 -1.67 9.45 0.78
CA GLN A 145 -0.42 8.83 1.23
C GLN A 145 -0.54 7.33 1.60
N ILE A 146 -1.76 6.86 1.87
CA ILE A 146 -2.07 5.44 2.13
C ILE A 146 -2.71 4.82 0.88
N GLY A 147 -3.63 5.53 0.23
CA GLY A 147 -4.41 5.01 -0.89
C GLY A 147 -3.56 4.70 -2.12
N VAL A 148 -2.56 5.53 -2.42
CA VAL A 148 -1.66 5.32 -3.57
C VAL A 148 -0.81 4.06 -3.40
N PRO A 149 -0.13 3.81 -2.27
CA PRO A 149 0.55 2.54 -2.01
C PRO A 149 -0.34 1.31 -2.21
N LEU A 150 -1.55 1.35 -1.64
CA LEU A 150 -2.52 0.25 -1.78
C LEU A 150 -2.97 0.06 -3.24
N SER A 151 -3.11 1.13 -4.01
CA SER A 151 -3.46 1.07 -5.43
C SER A 151 -2.35 0.44 -6.28
N VAL A 152 -1.12 0.84 -6.03
CA VAL A 152 0.07 0.31 -6.72
C VAL A 152 0.26 -1.18 -6.41
N TRP A 153 -0.03 -1.62 -5.19
CA TRP A 153 0.05 -3.03 -4.79
C TRP A 153 -0.89 -3.94 -5.58
N LEU A 154 -1.91 -3.41 -6.23
CA LEU A 154 -2.82 -4.17 -7.09
C LEU A 154 -2.23 -4.52 -8.47
N MET A 155 -1.06 -3.98 -8.83
CA MET A 155 -0.38 -4.33 -10.08
C MET A 155 0.02 -5.81 -10.09
N THR A 156 -0.07 -6.42 -11.26
CA THR A 156 0.33 -7.81 -11.50
C THR A 156 1.18 -7.90 -12.76
N GLU A 157 1.81 -9.03 -13.00
CA GLU A 157 2.56 -9.30 -14.24
C GLU A 157 1.70 -9.14 -15.53
N ARG A 158 0.38 -9.20 -15.38
CA ARG A 158 -0.57 -8.98 -16.47
C ARG A 158 -0.91 -7.52 -16.71
N THR A 159 -0.51 -6.62 -15.81
CA THR A 159 -0.78 -5.18 -15.97
C THR A 159 -0.01 -4.63 -17.16
N GLU A 160 -0.72 -4.02 -18.10
CA GLU A 160 -0.15 -3.39 -19.31
C GLU A 160 -0.16 -1.86 -19.21
N LEU A 161 -1.00 -1.31 -18.32
CA LEU A 161 -1.12 0.13 -18.08
C LEU A 161 -1.53 0.38 -16.63
N GLY A 162 -0.84 1.28 -15.95
CA GLY A 162 -1.26 1.80 -14.65
C GLY A 162 -1.96 3.15 -14.80
N ILE A 163 -3.06 3.39 -14.04
CA ILE A 163 -3.72 4.70 -13.97
C ILE A 163 -3.95 5.05 -12.49
N PHE A 164 -3.16 5.97 -11.95
CA PHE A 164 -3.21 6.28 -10.52
C PHE A 164 -3.51 7.75 -10.27
N GLU A 165 -4.36 8.02 -9.28
CA GLU A 165 -4.63 9.36 -8.79
C GLU A 165 -3.61 9.76 -7.72
N ALA A 166 -3.14 11.01 -7.74
CA ALA A 166 -2.34 11.63 -6.70
C ALA A 166 -3.07 12.87 -6.16
N GLY A 167 -3.55 12.79 -4.94
CA GLY A 167 -4.13 13.91 -4.19
C GLY A 167 -3.10 14.48 -3.25
N ILE A 168 -3.06 15.80 -3.13
CA ILE A 168 -2.20 16.52 -2.19
C ILE A 168 -3.03 17.34 -1.23
N SER A 169 -2.64 17.31 0.04
CA SER A 169 -3.22 18.12 1.10
C SER A 169 -2.16 18.99 1.77
N GLU A 170 -0.90 18.55 1.77
CA GLU A 170 0.21 19.20 2.44
C GLU A 170 1.45 19.28 1.53
N MET A 171 2.36 20.21 1.84
CA MET A 171 3.64 20.35 1.14
C MET A 171 4.49 19.08 1.27
N GLY A 172 5.14 18.66 0.16
CA GLY A 172 6.00 17.47 0.11
C GLY A 172 5.27 16.15 -0.14
N GLU A 173 3.95 16.09 -0.04
CA GLU A 173 3.19 14.86 -0.31
C GLU A 173 3.29 14.42 -1.78
N MET A 174 3.30 15.36 -2.72
CA MET A 174 3.39 15.05 -4.15
C MET A 174 4.68 14.33 -4.51
N GLU A 175 5.81 14.73 -3.92
CA GLU A 175 7.10 14.08 -4.16
C GLU A 175 7.06 12.60 -3.72
N ALA A 176 6.50 12.33 -2.54
CA ALA A 176 6.34 10.96 -2.06
C ALA A 176 5.41 10.13 -2.97
N LEU A 177 4.30 10.70 -3.43
CA LEU A 177 3.36 10.01 -4.32
C LEU A 177 3.97 9.79 -5.71
N GLN A 178 4.70 10.76 -6.24
CA GLN A 178 5.40 10.65 -7.51
C GLN A 178 6.46 9.53 -7.48
N SER A 179 7.22 9.43 -6.39
CA SER A 179 8.22 8.36 -6.21
C SER A 179 7.58 6.96 -6.22
N ILE A 180 6.39 6.83 -5.63
CA ILE A 180 5.66 5.56 -5.60
C ILE A 180 5.06 5.23 -6.98
N ILE A 181 4.35 6.19 -7.59
CA ILE A 181 3.63 5.98 -8.87
C ILE A 181 4.63 5.83 -10.02
N ARG A 182 5.72 6.62 -10.04
CA ARG A 182 6.69 6.73 -11.13
C ARG A 182 6.00 6.85 -12.48
N PRO A 183 5.19 7.92 -12.70
CA PRO A 183 4.41 8.05 -13.92
C PRO A 183 5.31 8.35 -15.11
N SER A 184 5.00 7.75 -16.26
CA SER A 184 5.55 8.09 -17.57
C SER A 184 4.74 9.19 -18.26
N ILE A 185 3.47 9.36 -17.84
CA ILE A 185 2.53 10.37 -18.34
C ILE A 185 1.88 11.05 -17.14
N GLY A 186 1.92 12.39 -17.12
CA GLY A 186 1.25 13.21 -16.10
C GLY A 186 0.02 13.91 -16.69
N ILE A 187 -1.10 13.85 -15.97
CA ILE A 187 -2.31 14.62 -16.28
C ILE A 187 -2.62 15.55 -15.11
N LEU A 188 -2.66 16.84 -15.38
CA LEU A 188 -3.13 17.85 -14.46
C LEU A 188 -4.55 18.27 -14.90
N THR A 189 -5.55 17.99 -14.06
CA THR A 189 -6.96 18.27 -14.40
C THR A 189 -7.27 19.76 -14.27
N ASN A 190 -6.97 20.34 -13.13
CA ASN A 190 -7.09 21.78 -12.89
C ASN A 190 -6.30 22.19 -11.64
N ILE A 191 -6.03 23.49 -11.55
CA ILE A 191 -5.51 24.14 -10.34
C ILE A 191 -6.61 25.10 -9.88
N GLY A 192 -7.20 24.84 -8.72
CA GLY A 192 -8.24 25.64 -8.09
C GLY A 192 -7.72 26.44 -6.93
#